data_89d6d6088059ce669a336cefcb1437b7
#
_entry.id   89d6d6088059ce669a336cefcb1437b7
#
_cell.length_a   1.000
_cell.length_b   1.000
_cell.length_c   1.000
_cell.angle_alpha   90.00
_cell.angle_beta   90.00
_cell.angle_gamma   90.00
#
_symmetry.space_group_name_H-M   'P 1'
#
loop_
_entity.id
_entity.type
_entity.pdbx_description
1 polymer ?
#
loop_
_entity_poly.entity_id
_entity_poly.type
_entity_poly.pdbx_seq_one_letter_code
_entity_poly.pdbx_strand_id
1 'polypeptide(L)'
;MKCAYKAVLNQQRAERDEKLIEIQEHRARADFFALALFTAQEQFKFDAEQCKKMMDGMFEEASDAFDTYKDETQTDYDPTTVPFLLQGFLNQLDALEVDVREIETKYAFKPVSEEKQAFWSKERINKLKGRLEILADREVSYRAYMYAFMLYLYHEYGYEGKKLADFYEGVRLMYHSLWSKYLECNEVFDTMLANTIDRHIYEIHRQGIDITGMTDVTKGKNDENVADTDAQSAAEQKNRQ
;
A
#
# COMPACT_ATOMS: atom_id res chain seq x y z
N MET A 1 38.67 18.45 -5.95
CA MET A 1 38.38 17.05 -5.56
C MET A 1 37.33 16.91 -4.43
N LYS A 2 37.36 17.67 -3.33
CA LYS A 2 36.36 17.51 -2.24
C LYS A 2 34.90 17.77 -2.62
N CYS A 3 34.61 18.69 -3.56
CA CYS A 3 33.24 18.99 -4.01
C CYS A 3 32.61 17.84 -4.83
N ALA A 4 33.36 17.22 -5.73
CA ALA A 4 32.86 16.11 -6.54
C ALA A 4 32.54 14.89 -5.69
N TYR A 5 33.39 14.57 -4.72
CA TYR A 5 33.16 13.47 -3.79
C TYR A 5 31.89 13.69 -2.92
N LYS A 6 31.68 14.94 -2.45
CA LYS A 6 30.48 15.28 -1.68
C LYS A 6 29.22 15.18 -2.54
N ALA A 7 29.27 15.56 -3.82
CA ALA A 7 28.15 15.43 -4.75
C ALA A 7 27.78 13.95 -4.97
N VAL A 8 28.77 13.09 -5.20
CA VAL A 8 28.54 11.62 -5.36
C VAL A 8 27.93 11.01 -4.10
N LEU A 9 28.43 11.38 -2.90
CA LEU A 9 27.85 10.88 -1.66
C LEU A 9 26.41 11.36 -1.43
N ASN A 10 26.09 12.59 -1.80
CA ASN A 10 24.73 13.11 -1.68
C ASN A 10 23.79 12.42 -2.68
N GLN A 11 24.26 12.15 -3.90
CA GLN A 11 23.50 11.40 -4.89
C GLN A 11 23.23 9.97 -4.41
N GLN A 12 24.23 9.26 -3.91
CA GLN A 12 24.06 7.89 -3.37
C GLN A 12 23.11 7.83 -2.17
N ARG A 13 23.10 8.89 -1.34
CA ARG A 13 22.15 9.00 -0.24
C ARG A 13 20.72 9.21 -0.77
N ALA A 14 20.55 10.12 -1.73
CA ALA A 14 19.25 10.39 -2.34
C ALA A 14 18.68 9.12 -3.01
N GLU A 15 19.48 8.40 -3.80
CA GLU A 15 19.08 7.14 -4.43
C GLU A 15 18.73 6.04 -3.41
N ARG A 16 19.45 6.01 -2.27
CA ARG A 16 19.14 5.07 -1.19
C ARG A 16 17.85 5.45 -0.47
N ASP A 17 17.65 6.72 -0.21
CA ASP A 17 16.45 7.22 0.47
C ASP A 17 15.21 7.01 -0.43
N GLU A 18 15.32 7.24 -1.74
CA GLU A 18 14.28 6.96 -2.74
C GLU A 18 13.88 5.48 -2.76
N LYS A 19 14.86 4.56 -2.81
CA LYS A 19 14.59 3.11 -2.73
C LYS A 19 13.95 2.69 -1.41
N LEU A 20 14.31 3.33 -0.30
CA LEU A 20 13.68 3.03 1.00
C LEU A 20 12.23 3.50 1.03
N ILE A 21 11.93 4.65 0.43
CA ILE A 21 10.55 5.15 0.29
C ILE A 21 9.74 4.19 -0.57
N GLU A 22 10.25 3.80 -1.73
CA GLU A 22 9.59 2.83 -2.62
C GLU A 22 9.28 1.50 -1.91
N ILE A 23 10.24 0.94 -1.16
CA ILE A 23 10.03 -0.29 -0.37
C ILE A 23 8.94 -0.08 0.69
N GLN A 24 8.91 1.08 1.34
CA GLN A 24 7.91 1.37 2.36
C GLN A 24 6.51 1.55 1.75
N GLU A 25 6.40 2.15 0.59
CA GLU A 25 5.13 2.28 -0.14
C GLU A 25 4.59 0.93 -0.60
N HIS A 26 5.44 0.07 -1.15
CA HIS A 26 5.07 -1.30 -1.51
C HIS A 26 4.59 -2.11 -0.30
N ARG A 27 5.30 -2.03 0.82
CA ARG A 27 4.88 -2.67 2.07
C ARG A 27 3.57 -2.10 2.59
N ALA A 28 3.35 -0.80 2.47
CA ALA A 28 2.11 -0.16 2.87
C ALA A 28 0.92 -0.69 2.08
N ARG A 29 1.06 -0.80 0.76
CA ARG A 29 0.04 -1.36 -0.12
C ARG A 29 -0.25 -2.82 0.23
N ALA A 30 0.77 -3.65 0.37
CA ALA A 30 0.61 -5.06 0.73
C ALA A 30 -0.10 -5.25 2.08
N ASP A 31 0.22 -4.44 3.08
CA ASP A 31 -0.45 -4.45 4.37
C ASP A 31 -1.96 -4.15 4.21
N PHE A 32 -2.29 -3.13 3.45
CA PHE A 32 -3.68 -2.75 3.20
C PHE A 32 -4.46 -3.80 2.43
N PHE A 33 -3.86 -4.35 1.39
CA PHE A 33 -4.48 -5.42 0.61
C PHE A 33 -4.74 -6.65 1.47
N ALA A 34 -3.77 -7.04 2.32
CA ALA A 34 -3.97 -8.12 3.27
C ALA A 34 -5.15 -7.85 4.20
N LEU A 35 -5.26 -6.64 4.77
CA LEU A 35 -6.36 -6.28 5.64
C LEU A 35 -7.72 -6.26 4.91
N ALA A 36 -7.76 -5.78 3.67
CA ALA A 36 -8.97 -5.79 2.85
C ALA A 36 -9.44 -7.23 2.58
N LEU A 37 -8.52 -8.12 2.19
CA LEU A 37 -8.84 -9.52 1.92
C LEU A 37 -9.26 -10.26 3.19
N PHE A 38 -8.59 -10.07 4.32
CA PHE A 38 -9.03 -10.65 5.60
C PHE A 38 -10.42 -10.15 6.00
N THR A 39 -10.70 -8.87 5.80
CA THR A 39 -12.04 -8.32 6.08
C THR A 39 -13.09 -8.97 5.18
N ALA A 40 -12.81 -9.15 3.89
CA ALA A 40 -13.71 -9.83 2.96
C ALA A 40 -13.93 -11.30 3.33
N GLN A 41 -12.87 -12.02 3.75
CA GLN A 41 -12.97 -13.39 4.25
C GLN A 41 -13.83 -13.47 5.52
N GLU A 42 -13.67 -12.54 6.45
CA GLU A 42 -14.46 -12.54 7.68
C GLU A 42 -15.91 -12.15 7.47
N GLN A 43 -16.17 -11.07 6.75
CA GLN A 43 -17.52 -10.52 6.60
C GLN A 43 -18.35 -11.22 5.52
N PHE A 44 -17.75 -11.51 4.37
CA PHE A 44 -18.46 -12.06 3.22
C PHE A 44 -18.20 -13.55 3.02
N LYS A 45 -17.31 -14.15 3.81
CA LYS A 45 -16.91 -15.56 3.70
C LYS A 45 -16.25 -15.88 2.36
N PHE A 46 -15.54 -14.92 1.80
CA PHE A 46 -14.82 -15.12 0.55
C PHE A 46 -13.76 -16.21 0.69
N ASP A 47 -13.70 -17.10 -0.27
CA ASP A 47 -12.61 -18.06 -0.39
C ASP A 47 -11.38 -17.43 -1.09
N ALA A 48 -10.31 -18.22 -1.26
CA ALA A 48 -9.09 -17.75 -1.88
C ALA A 48 -9.28 -17.33 -3.35
N GLU A 49 -10.16 -18.00 -4.10
CA GLU A 49 -10.43 -17.65 -5.50
C GLU A 49 -11.19 -16.33 -5.61
N GLN A 50 -12.18 -16.12 -4.75
CA GLN A 50 -12.92 -14.86 -4.67
C GLN A 50 -12.01 -13.70 -4.23
N CYS A 51 -11.12 -13.94 -3.27
CA CYS A 51 -10.12 -12.96 -2.85
C CYS A 51 -9.16 -12.59 -4.00
N LYS A 52 -8.74 -13.57 -4.81
CA LYS A 52 -7.91 -13.32 -5.99
C LYS A 52 -8.66 -12.48 -7.02
N LYS A 53 -9.91 -12.84 -7.35
CA LYS A 53 -10.76 -12.04 -8.25
C LYS A 53 -10.99 -10.63 -7.73
N MET A 54 -11.13 -10.46 -6.41
CA MET A 54 -11.26 -9.14 -5.78
C MET A 54 -10.00 -8.29 -5.96
N MET A 55 -8.80 -8.89 -5.89
CA MET A 55 -7.55 -8.18 -6.18
C MET A 55 -7.45 -7.77 -7.64
N ASP A 56 -7.69 -8.71 -8.56
CA ASP A 56 -7.63 -8.47 -10.00
C ASP A 56 -8.64 -7.38 -10.41
N GLY A 57 -9.90 -7.50 -9.96
CA GLY A 57 -10.97 -6.55 -10.26
C GLY A 57 -10.74 -5.16 -9.64
N MET A 58 -10.15 -5.06 -8.45
CA MET A 58 -9.75 -3.77 -7.90
C MET A 58 -8.73 -3.04 -8.77
N PHE A 59 -7.75 -3.76 -9.34
CA PHE A 59 -6.80 -3.16 -10.27
C PHE A 59 -7.46 -2.73 -11.58
N GLU A 60 -8.44 -3.49 -12.09
CA GLU A 60 -9.24 -3.11 -13.26
C GLU A 60 -10.03 -1.83 -12.96
N GLU A 61 -10.77 -1.75 -11.85
CA GLU A 61 -11.50 -0.53 -11.43
C GLU A 61 -10.57 0.70 -11.32
N ALA A 62 -9.40 0.51 -10.73
CA ALA A 62 -8.42 1.59 -10.60
C ALA A 62 -7.86 2.03 -11.96
N SER A 63 -7.62 1.08 -12.89
CA SER A 63 -7.15 1.35 -14.25
C SER A 63 -8.20 2.08 -15.08
N ASP A 64 -9.45 1.61 -15.05
CA ASP A 64 -10.55 2.20 -15.79
C ASP A 64 -10.83 3.65 -15.34
N ALA A 65 -10.77 3.90 -14.04
CA ALA A 65 -10.89 5.25 -13.51
C ALA A 65 -9.75 6.16 -13.97
N PHE A 66 -8.53 5.63 -14.04
CA PHE A 66 -7.37 6.37 -14.53
C PHE A 66 -7.47 6.67 -16.03
N ASP A 67 -7.87 5.68 -16.84
CA ASP A 67 -8.05 5.83 -18.29
C ASP A 67 -9.17 6.84 -18.60
N THR A 68 -10.29 6.76 -17.89
CA THR A 68 -11.37 7.76 -17.99
C THR A 68 -10.88 9.17 -17.70
N TYR A 69 -10.09 9.34 -16.64
CA TYR A 69 -9.49 10.63 -16.31
C TYR A 69 -8.56 11.13 -17.41
N LYS A 70 -7.71 10.27 -17.95
CA LYS A 70 -6.78 10.60 -19.04
C LYS A 70 -7.51 11.04 -20.28
N ASP A 71 -8.58 10.34 -20.65
CA ASP A 71 -9.40 10.66 -21.82
C ASP A 71 -10.13 12.01 -21.67
N GLU A 72 -10.66 12.30 -20.48
CA GLU A 72 -11.35 13.55 -20.20
C GLU A 72 -10.41 14.76 -20.14
N THR A 73 -9.20 14.60 -19.61
CA THR A 73 -8.28 15.72 -19.39
C THR A 73 -7.21 15.84 -20.46
N GLN A 74 -7.01 14.81 -21.29
CA GLN A 74 -5.94 14.71 -22.28
C GLN A 74 -4.53 14.94 -21.70
N THR A 75 -4.36 14.67 -20.42
CA THR A 75 -3.09 14.81 -19.71
C THR A 75 -2.56 13.44 -19.28
N ASP A 76 -1.26 13.23 -19.41
CA ASP A 76 -0.62 12.07 -18.83
C ASP A 76 -0.68 12.12 -17.29
N TYR A 77 -0.50 10.93 -16.67
CA TYR A 77 -0.51 10.82 -15.21
C TYR A 77 0.49 11.80 -14.58
N ASP A 78 -0.04 12.66 -13.73
CA ASP A 78 0.71 13.54 -12.86
C ASP A 78 0.27 13.25 -11.40
N PRO A 79 1.17 13.13 -10.43
CA PRO A 79 0.81 12.97 -9.02
C PRO A 79 -0.19 14.01 -8.50
N THR A 80 -0.27 15.19 -9.13
CA THR A 80 -1.28 16.22 -8.82
C THR A 80 -2.69 15.82 -9.23
N THR A 81 -2.86 14.77 -10.05
CA THR A 81 -4.17 14.29 -10.52
C THR A 81 -4.85 13.32 -9.55
N VAL A 82 -4.10 12.73 -8.61
CA VAL A 82 -4.64 11.80 -7.61
C VAL A 82 -5.86 12.36 -6.87
N PRO A 83 -5.91 13.65 -6.47
CA PRO A 83 -7.10 14.21 -5.83
C PRO A 83 -8.36 14.15 -6.69
N PHE A 84 -8.25 14.26 -8.00
CA PHE A 84 -9.40 14.19 -8.91
C PHE A 84 -9.93 12.75 -9.05
N LEU A 85 -9.03 11.77 -9.18
CA LEU A 85 -9.40 10.36 -9.18
C LEU A 85 -10.11 9.98 -7.87
N LEU A 86 -9.55 10.39 -6.73
CA LEU A 86 -10.16 10.15 -5.43
C LEU A 86 -11.54 10.82 -5.33
N GLN A 87 -11.73 12.02 -5.87
CA GLN A 87 -13.03 12.68 -5.87
C GLN A 87 -14.02 11.94 -6.77
N GLY A 88 -13.60 11.39 -7.91
CA GLY A 88 -14.42 10.55 -8.78
C GLY A 88 -14.95 9.31 -8.04
N PHE A 89 -14.08 8.58 -7.36
CA PHE A 89 -14.47 7.43 -6.54
C PHE A 89 -15.40 7.83 -5.39
N LEU A 90 -15.10 8.93 -4.69
CA LEU A 90 -15.95 9.43 -3.60
C LEU A 90 -17.35 9.77 -4.08
N ASN A 91 -17.48 10.42 -5.23
CA ASN A 91 -18.80 10.74 -5.79
C ASN A 91 -19.63 9.49 -6.10
N GLN A 92 -18.99 8.43 -6.60
CA GLN A 92 -19.66 7.16 -6.83
C GLN A 92 -20.08 6.48 -5.52
N LEU A 93 -19.21 6.45 -4.52
CA LEU A 93 -19.50 5.86 -3.21
C LEU A 93 -20.58 6.64 -2.45
N ASP A 94 -20.58 7.98 -2.54
CA ASP A 94 -21.65 8.83 -1.99
C ASP A 94 -23.01 8.49 -2.65
N ALA A 95 -23.02 8.24 -3.97
CA ALA A 95 -24.23 7.82 -4.67
C ALA A 95 -24.72 6.42 -4.24
N LEU A 96 -23.83 5.58 -3.71
CA LEU A 96 -24.14 4.26 -3.12
C LEU A 96 -24.45 4.35 -1.61
N GLU A 97 -24.66 5.56 -1.07
CA GLU A 97 -24.95 5.80 0.34
C GLU A 97 -23.82 5.36 1.31
N VAL A 98 -22.56 5.47 0.87
CA VAL A 98 -21.39 5.17 1.70
C VAL A 98 -20.72 6.45 2.16
N ASP A 99 -20.89 6.84 3.42
CA ASP A 99 -20.19 8.00 4.00
C ASP A 99 -18.74 7.64 4.37
N VAL A 100 -17.89 7.65 3.34
CA VAL A 100 -16.45 7.38 3.46
C VAL A 100 -15.78 8.36 4.44
N ARG A 101 -16.19 9.63 4.42
CA ARG A 101 -15.59 10.70 5.24
C ARG A 101 -15.87 10.51 6.72
N GLU A 102 -17.07 10.08 7.06
CA GLU A 102 -17.42 9.74 8.44
C GLU A 102 -16.55 8.60 8.95
N ILE A 103 -16.41 7.52 8.17
CA ILE A 103 -15.58 6.36 8.53
C ILE A 103 -14.12 6.77 8.71
N GLU A 104 -13.55 7.53 7.76
CA GLU A 104 -12.17 7.99 7.85
C GLU A 104 -11.93 8.88 9.06
N THR A 105 -12.85 9.78 9.36
CA THR A 105 -12.78 10.66 10.54
C THR A 105 -12.84 9.87 11.84
N LYS A 106 -13.68 8.85 11.90
CA LYS A 106 -13.82 7.96 13.07
C LYS A 106 -12.52 7.23 13.40
N TYR A 107 -11.80 6.76 12.37
CA TYR A 107 -10.56 6.00 12.49
C TYR A 107 -9.30 6.82 12.15
N ALA A 108 -9.39 8.14 12.14
CA ALA A 108 -8.22 8.99 11.98
C ALA A 108 -7.26 8.84 13.17
N PHE A 109 -5.97 8.79 12.90
CA PHE A 109 -4.96 8.78 13.96
C PHE A 109 -4.93 10.14 14.66
N LYS A 110 -5.18 10.11 15.95
CA LYS A 110 -5.13 11.32 16.79
C LYS A 110 -3.75 11.47 17.39
N PRO A 111 -3.16 12.66 17.35
CA PRO A 111 -1.90 12.90 18.05
C PRO A 111 -2.10 12.64 19.55
N VAL A 112 -1.04 12.15 20.20
CA VAL A 112 -1.03 11.99 21.67
C VAL A 112 -1.31 13.34 22.32
N SER A 113 -2.16 13.38 23.34
CA SER A 113 -2.57 14.61 24.01
C SER A 113 -1.37 15.41 24.52
N GLU A 114 -1.47 16.74 24.49
CA GLU A 114 -0.42 17.65 24.97
C GLU A 114 -0.03 17.36 26.42
N GLU A 115 -0.98 17.00 27.26
CA GLU A 115 -0.73 16.61 28.65
C GLU A 115 0.23 15.44 28.76
N LYS A 116 0.04 14.41 27.92
CA LYS A 116 0.96 13.27 27.87
C LYS A 116 2.31 13.64 27.26
N GLN A 117 2.31 14.54 26.27
CA GLN A 117 3.56 15.01 25.64
C GLN A 117 4.40 15.88 26.57
N ALA A 118 3.79 16.58 27.54
CA ALA A 118 4.50 17.42 28.49
C ALA A 118 5.58 16.66 29.30
N PHE A 119 5.43 15.34 29.44
CA PHE A 119 6.39 14.46 30.14
C PHE A 119 7.39 13.79 29.18
N TRP A 120 7.33 14.09 27.87
CA TRP A 120 8.17 13.45 26.88
C TRP A 120 9.39 14.30 26.54
N SER A 121 10.49 13.64 26.23
CA SER A 121 11.67 14.32 25.67
C SER A 121 11.35 14.92 24.30
N LYS A 122 12.09 15.97 23.93
CA LYS A 122 11.99 16.60 22.60
C LYS A 122 12.23 15.59 21.47
N GLU A 123 13.12 14.64 21.68
CA GLU A 123 13.42 13.57 20.72
C GLU A 123 12.19 12.67 20.50
N ARG A 124 11.52 12.24 21.56
CA ARG A 124 10.30 11.44 21.47
C ARG A 124 9.17 12.19 20.77
N ILE A 125 9.02 13.48 21.03
CA ILE A 125 8.02 14.31 20.33
C ILE A 125 8.33 14.42 18.83
N ASN A 126 9.60 14.61 18.46
CA ASN A 126 10.01 14.64 17.05
C ASN A 126 9.78 13.28 16.38
N LYS A 127 10.07 12.17 17.07
CA LYS A 127 9.78 10.81 16.58
C LYS A 127 8.28 10.60 16.35
N LEU A 128 7.41 11.09 17.24
CA LEU A 128 5.96 11.05 17.07
C LEU A 128 5.50 11.82 15.82
N LYS A 129 6.01 13.02 15.59
CA LYS A 129 5.68 13.82 14.42
C LYS A 129 6.03 13.08 13.13
N GLY A 130 7.25 12.57 13.01
CA GLY A 130 7.67 11.80 11.86
C GLY A 130 6.81 10.53 11.64
N ARG A 131 6.38 9.86 12.72
CA ARG A 131 5.47 8.71 12.62
C ARG A 131 4.08 9.11 12.11
N LEU A 132 3.55 10.25 12.53
CA LEU A 132 2.27 10.76 12.04
C LEU A 132 2.35 11.12 10.54
N GLU A 133 3.44 11.72 10.10
CA GLU A 133 3.70 12.00 8.69
C GLU A 133 3.74 10.71 7.87
N ILE A 134 4.49 9.71 8.31
CA ILE A 134 4.53 8.39 7.65
C ILE A 134 3.13 7.76 7.54
N LEU A 135 2.32 7.83 8.60
CA LEU A 135 0.96 7.28 8.55
C LEU A 135 0.06 8.05 7.58
N ALA A 136 0.19 9.38 7.53
CA ALA A 136 -0.57 10.20 6.58
C ALA A 136 -0.18 9.87 5.12
N ASP A 137 1.10 9.76 4.81
CA ASP A 137 1.59 9.38 3.48
C ASP A 137 1.11 7.98 3.09
N ARG A 138 1.16 7.01 4.02
CA ARG A 138 0.61 5.68 3.81
C ARG A 138 -0.89 5.72 3.50
N GLU A 139 -1.66 6.53 4.21
CA GLU A 139 -3.10 6.65 3.97
C GLU A 139 -3.43 7.20 2.58
N VAL A 140 -2.68 8.16 2.11
CA VAL A 140 -2.85 8.70 0.74
C VAL A 140 -2.58 7.63 -0.31
N SER A 141 -1.50 6.87 -0.14
CA SER A 141 -1.03 5.88 -1.13
C SER A 141 -2.01 4.73 -1.40
N TYR A 142 -2.87 4.36 -0.45
CA TYR A 142 -3.79 3.23 -0.63
C TYR A 142 -5.28 3.59 -0.68
N ARG A 143 -5.62 4.84 -0.41
CA ARG A 143 -7.01 5.29 -0.36
C ARG A 143 -7.76 5.01 -1.67
N ALA A 144 -7.12 5.27 -2.80
CA ALA A 144 -7.67 4.99 -4.12
C ALA A 144 -7.98 3.49 -4.31
N TYR A 145 -7.07 2.61 -3.91
CA TYR A 145 -7.27 1.17 -4.00
C TYR A 145 -8.41 0.68 -3.10
N MET A 146 -8.57 1.27 -1.92
CA MET A 146 -9.70 0.93 -1.04
C MET A 146 -11.05 1.31 -1.65
N TYR A 147 -11.11 2.46 -2.31
CA TYR A 147 -12.33 2.88 -3.01
C TYR A 147 -12.61 1.97 -4.21
N ALA A 148 -11.58 1.60 -4.97
CA ALA A 148 -11.70 0.64 -6.06
C ALA A 148 -12.17 -0.75 -5.56
N PHE A 149 -11.69 -1.24 -4.41
CA PHE A 149 -12.23 -2.46 -3.80
C PHE A 149 -13.73 -2.37 -3.51
N MET A 150 -14.20 -1.24 -2.99
CA MET A 150 -15.63 -1.05 -2.72
C MET A 150 -16.44 -1.01 -4.01
N LEU A 151 -15.96 -0.34 -5.06
CA LEU A 151 -16.62 -0.30 -6.36
C LEU A 151 -16.66 -1.69 -7.02
N TYR A 152 -15.55 -2.45 -6.97
CA TYR A 152 -15.55 -3.83 -7.40
C TYR A 152 -16.62 -4.68 -6.68
N LEU A 153 -16.71 -4.55 -5.35
CA LEU A 153 -17.72 -5.26 -4.57
C LEU A 153 -19.15 -4.85 -4.96
N TYR A 154 -19.36 -3.60 -5.35
CA TYR A 154 -20.61 -3.12 -5.89
C TYR A 154 -20.90 -3.73 -7.26
N HIS A 155 -19.97 -3.62 -8.22
CA HIS A 155 -20.19 -4.06 -9.60
C HIS A 155 -20.35 -5.57 -9.72
N GLU A 156 -19.53 -6.34 -9.01
CA GLU A 156 -19.53 -7.81 -9.10
C GLU A 156 -20.58 -8.47 -8.21
N TYR A 157 -20.82 -7.93 -7.01
CA TYR A 157 -21.69 -8.56 -6.01
C TYR A 157 -22.96 -7.76 -5.68
N GLY A 158 -23.13 -6.56 -6.23
CA GLY A 158 -24.26 -5.68 -5.93
C GLY A 158 -24.29 -5.24 -4.47
N TYR A 159 -23.12 -5.06 -3.83
CA TYR A 159 -23.07 -4.58 -2.45
C TYR A 159 -23.19 -3.06 -2.42
N GLU A 160 -24.10 -2.54 -1.60
CA GLU A 160 -24.40 -1.12 -1.50
C GLU A 160 -24.50 -0.67 -0.05
N GLY A 161 -24.51 0.64 0.18
CA GLY A 161 -24.82 1.31 1.42
C GLY A 161 -24.07 0.69 2.60
N LYS A 162 -24.84 0.20 3.58
CA LYS A 162 -24.29 -0.34 4.82
C LYS A 162 -23.30 -1.48 4.59
N LYS A 163 -23.47 -2.32 3.58
CA LYS A 163 -22.57 -3.47 3.34
C LYS A 163 -21.17 -3.02 2.95
N LEU A 164 -21.06 -2.02 2.08
CA LEU A 164 -19.79 -1.40 1.70
C LEU A 164 -19.19 -0.60 2.86
N ALA A 165 -20.03 0.15 3.60
CA ALA A 165 -19.60 0.89 4.77
C ALA A 165 -19.02 -0.05 5.84
N ASP A 166 -19.70 -1.15 6.17
CA ASP A 166 -19.23 -2.16 7.14
C ASP A 166 -17.90 -2.79 6.69
N PHE A 167 -17.72 -3.05 5.39
CA PHE A 167 -16.46 -3.54 4.85
C PHE A 167 -15.32 -2.53 5.07
N TYR A 168 -15.53 -1.28 4.65
CA TYR A 168 -14.50 -0.25 4.79
C TYR A 168 -14.18 0.05 6.25
N GLU A 169 -15.22 0.12 7.09
CA GLU A 169 -15.06 0.28 8.53
C GLU A 169 -14.25 -0.87 9.15
N GLY A 170 -14.48 -2.11 8.73
CA GLY A 170 -13.71 -3.27 9.16
C GLY A 170 -12.23 -3.14 8.85
N VAL A 171 -11.88 -2.77 7.61
CA VAL A 171 -10.50 -2.52 7.20
C VAL A 171 -9.87 -1.40 8.02
N ARG A 172 -10.59 -0.27 8.20
CA ARG A 172 -10.10 0.89 8.97
C ARG A 172 -9.88 0.55 10.44
N LEU A 173 -10.77 -0.23 11.03
CA LEU A 173 -10.65 -0.69 12.41
C LEU A 173 -9.41 -1.57 12.60
N MET A 174 -9.18 -2.54 11.71
CA MET A 174 -8.01 -3.41 11.77
C MET A 174 -6.73 -2.60 11.60
N TYR A 175 -6.68 -1.72 10.63
CA TYR A 175 -5.53 -0.84 10.39
C TYR A 175 -5.26 0.06 11.60
N HIS A 176 -6.28 0.74 12.11
CA HIS A 176 -6.15 1.60 13.28
C HIS A 176 -5.67 0.82 14.51
N SER A 177 -6.17 -0.39 14.72
CA SER A 177 -5.78 -1.25 15.85
C SER A 177 -4.32 -1.66 15.79
N LEU A 178 -3.80 -1.94 14.59
CA LEU A 178 -2.39 -2.28 14.39
C LEU A 178 -1.47 -1.06 14.58
N TRP A 179 -1.82 0.06 13.94
CA TRP A 179 -0.92 1.21 13.84
C TRP A 179 -1.03 2.21 14.99
N SER A 180 -2.09 2.18 15.79
CA SER A 180 -2.22 3.07 16.96
C SER A 180 -1.05 2.92 17.95
N LYS A 181 -0.55 1.70 18.13
CA LYS A 181 0.59 1.40 19.00
C LYS A 181 1.91 1.95 18.44
N TYR A 182 2.03 2.09 17.15
CA TYR A 182 3.19 2.69 16.51
C TYR A 182 3.43 4.13 16.98
N LEU A 183 2.36 4.87 17.24
CA LEU A 183 2.45 6.24 17.74
C LEU A 183 2.96 6.35 19.20
N GLU A 184 3.01 5.25 19.94
CA GLU A 184 3.60 5.22 21.28
C GLU A 184 5.12 5.38 21.28
N CYS A 185 5.76 5.33 20.10
CA CYS A 185 7.20 5.43 19.92
C CYS A 185 8.00 4.37 20.72
N ASN A 186 7.47 3.16 20.78
CA ASN A 186 8.09 2.04 21.49
C ASN A 186 8.65 1.03 20.48
N GLU A 187 9.97 0.78 20.54
CA GLU A 187 10.67 -0.12 19.60
C GLU A 187 10.22 -1.58 19.69
N VAL A 188 9.79 -2.03 20.87
CA VAL A 188 9.23 -3.38 21.03
C VAL A 188 7.92 -3.51 20.26
N PHE A 189 7.07 -2.49 20.29
CA PHE A 189 5.85 -2.47 19.49
C PHE A 189 6.11 -2.36 17.99
N ASP A 190 7.16 -1.64 17.59
CA ASP A 190 7.56 -1.56 16.18
C ASP A 190 7.92 -2.95 15.63
N THR A 191 8.69 -3.73 16.40
CA THR A 191 9.04 -5.10 16.03
C THR A 191 7.82 -6.02 16.00
N MET A 192 6.93 -5.91 16.99
CA MET A 192 5.69 -6.69 17.02
C MET A 192 4.78 -6.34 15.85
N LEU A 193 4.68 -5.06 15.50
CA LEU A 193 3.89 -4.59 14.36
C LEU A 193 4.42 -5.16 13.05
N ALA A 194 5.73 -5.04 12.80
CA ALA A 194 6.38 -5.58 11.61
C ALA A 194 6.12 -7.09 11.48
N ASN A 195 6.33 -7.86 12.54
CA ASN A 195 6.07 -9.30 12.55
C ASN A 195 4.58 -9.64 12.29
N THR A 196 3.67 -8.82 12.79
CA THR A 196 2.22 -9.02 12.58
C THR A 196 1.86 -8.78 11.11
N ILE A 197 2.36 -7.70 10.52
CA ILE A 197 2.16 -7.37 9.11
C ILE A 197 2.75 -8.45 8.22
N ASP A 198 4.00 -8.84 8.44
CA ASP A 198 4.67 -9.87 7.66
C ASP A 198 3.92 -11.21 7.74
N ARG A 199 3.33 -11.53 8.88
CA ARG A 199 2.48 -12.71 9.05
C ARG A 199 1.19 -12.61 8.23
N HIS A 200 0.51 -11.46 8.22
CA HIS A 200 -0.70 -11.27 7.42
C HIS A 200 -0.39 -11.42 5.93
N ILE A 201 0.66 -10.79 5.45
CA ILE A 201 1.12 -10.91 4.07
C ILE A 201 1.43 -12.38 3.73
N TYR A 202 2.16 -13.07 4.59
CA TYR A 202 2.49 -14.49 4.41
C TYR A 202 1.25 -15.38 4.32
N GLU A 203 0.25 -15.19 5.18
CA GLU A 203 -0.98 -15.99 5.15
C GLU A 203 -1.78 -15.78 3.86
N ILE A 204 -1.79 -14.58 3.31
CA ILE A 204 -2.42 -14.30 2.01
C ILE A 204 -1.63 -14.95 0.87
N HIS A 205 -0.31 -14.82 0.85
CA HIS A 205 0.54 -15.51 -0.14
C HIS A 205 0.39 -17.03 -0.10
N ARG A 206 0.23 -17.61 1.09
CA ARG A 206 0.01 -19.04 1.25
C ARG A 206 -1.29 -19.53 0.60
N GLN A 207 -2.25 -18.64 0.42
CA GLN A 207 -3.50 -18.90 -0.32
C GLN A 207 -3.33 -18.75 -1.85
N GLY A 208 -2.11 -18.48 -2.33
CA GLY A 208 -1.82 -18.29 -3.75
C GLY A 208 -2.21 -16.93 -4.31
N ILE A 209 -2.41 -15.93 -3.42
CA ILE A 209 -2.77 -14.56 -3.79
C ILE A 209 -1.53 -13.69 -3.69
N ASP A 210 -1.10 -13.10 -4.80
CA ASP A 210 -0.01 -12.14 -4.82
C ASP A 210 -0.54 -10.73 -4.56
N ILE A 211 -0.21 -10.19 -3.39
CA ILE A 211 -0.59 -8.84 -2.98
C ILE A 211 0.57 -7.84 -3.04
N THR A 212 1.76 -8.32 -3.32
CA THR A 212 2.95 -7.44 -3.31
C THR A 212 3.24 -6.84 -4.67
N GLY A 213 2.74 -7.46 -5.74
CA GLY A 213 3.10 -7.09 -7.11
C GLY A 213 4.62 -7.16 -7.39
N MET A 214 5.39 -7.70 -6.42
CA MET A 214 6.85 -7.72 -6.47
C MET A 214 7.41 -9.01 -7.09
N THR A 215 6.58 -9.99 -7.40
CA THR A 215 7.06 -11.31 -7.85
C THR A 215 7.73 -11.30 -9.21
N ASP A 216 7.48 -10.27 -10.04
CA ASP A 216 8.07 -10.24 -11.39
C ASP A 216 9.30 -9.33 -11.56
N VAL A 217 9.50 -8.33 -10.71
CA VAL A 217 10.62 -7.39 -10.90
C VAL A 217 11.96 -7.99 -10.48
N THR A 218 11.97 -8.92 -9.53
CA THR A 218 13.20 -9.60 -9.11
C THR A 218 13.45 -10.89 -9.87
N LYS A 219 12.44 -11.61 -10.36
CA LYS A 219 12.61 -12.81 -11.19
C LYS A 219 13.10 -12.45 -12.59
N GLY A 220 12.54 -11.43 -13.24
CA GLY A 220 12.95 -11.04 -14.59
C GLY A 220 14.41 -10.61 -14.70
N LYS A 221 14.98 -9.96 -13.68
CA LYS A 221 16.40 -9.58 -13.68
C LYS A 221 17.37 -10.74 -13.35
N ASN A 222 16.93 -11.74 -12.61
CA ASN A 222 17.77 -12.90 -12.31
C ASN A 222 17.72 -13.94 -13.43
N ASP A 223 16.60 -14.08 -14.13
CA ASP A 223 16.47 -15.04 -15.24
C ASP A 223 17.20 -14.56 -16.50
N GLU A 224 17.24 -13.25 -16.78
CA GLU A 224 18.05 -12.70 -17.87
C GLU A 224 19.57 -12.85 -17.61
N ASN A 225 20.03 -12.65 -16.36
CA ASN A 225 21.45 -12.83 -16.03
C ASN A 225 21.89 -14.30 -15.96
N VAL A 226 21.00 -15.23 -15.68
CA VAL A 226 21.31 -16.67 -15.70
C VAL A 226 21.34 -17.20 -17.13
N ALA A 227 20.44 -16.76 -18.00
CA ALA A 227 20.42 -17.14 -19.40
C ALA A 227 21.66 -16.65 -20.17
N ASP A 228 22.15 -15.44 -19.88
CA ASP A 228 23.38 -14.90 -20.50
C ASP A 228 24.66 -15.60 -20.01
N THR A 229 24.69 -16.02 -18.72
CA THR A 229 25.86 -16.75 -18.18
C THR A 229 25.95 -18.17 -18.73
N ASP A 230 24.82 -18.84 -18.91
CA ASP A 230 24.79 -20.18 -19.51
C ASP A 230 25.08 -20.17 -21.01
N ALA A 231 24.68 -19.14 -21.73
CA ALA A 231 25.01 -18.95 -23.16
C ALA A 231 26.49 -18.66 -23.37
N GLN A 232 27.13 -17.86 -22.51
CA GLN A 232 28.58 -17.60 -22.58
C GLN A 232 29.41 -18.80 -22.20
N SER A 233 29.03 -19.60 -21.20
CA SER A 233 29.73 -20.80 -20.80
C SER A 233 29.65 -21.89 -21.87
N ALA A 234 28.52 -22.02 -22.58
CA ALA A 234 28.35 -22.94 -23.69
C ALA A 234 29.14 -22.53 -24.94
N ALA A 235 29.33 -21.25 -25.20
CA ALA A 235 30.13 -20.71 -26.29
C ALA A 235 31.66 -20.93 -26.06
N GLU A 236 32.12 -20.77 -24.83
CA GLU A 236 33.52 -21.02 -24.46
C GLU A 236 33.91 -22.48 -24.52
N GLN A 237 33.00 -23.43 -24.21
CA GLN A 237 33.27 -24.86 -24.35
C GLN A 237 33.36 -25.34 -25.80
N LYS A 238 32.65 -24.72 -26.73
CA LYS A 238 32.74 -25.03 -28.18
C LYS A 238 34.02 -24.55 -28.84
N ASN A 239 34.67 -23.53 -28.29
CA ASN A 239 35.94 -23.02 -28.83
C ASN A 239 37.20 -23.73 -28.30
N ARG A 240 37.06 -24.76 -27.43
CA ARG A 240 38.13 -25.55 -26.86
C ARG A 240 38.22 -26.99 -27.42
N GLN A 241 37.40 -27.34 -28.38
CA GLN A 241 37.46 -28.56 -29.15
C GLN A 241 37.95 -28.27 -30.59
#